data_134cca864c51636761151f315114fcba
#
_entry.id   134cca864c51636761151f315114fcba
#
_cell.length_a   1.000
_cell.length_b   1.000
_cell.length_c   1.000
_cell.angle_alpha   90.00
_cell.angle_beta   90.00
_cell.angle_gamma   90.00
#
_symmetry.space_group_name_H-M   'P 1'
#
loop_
_entity.id
_entity.type
_entity.pdbx_description
1 polymer ?
#
loop_
_entity_poly.entity_id
_entity_poly.type
_entity_poly.pdbx_seq_one_letter_code
_entity_poly.pdbx_strand_id
1 'polypeptide(L)'
;AKRVGRIIIATDDQRIFDAAISFGAKAVMTSPDHPTGTDRIAEAAAAFPEAAYLINIQGDEPLIAPSLIDQLATALHTDDGVAMATAANPITDDSLMDDPNVVKCVLALNGDALYFSRSPLPYRRSESPALKLYRHKGIYAYRRDFLEKFVTWVPSPLELAESLEQLRALENNA
;
A
#
# COMPACT_ATOMS: atom_id res chain seq x y z
N ALA A 1 3.29 13.75 -9.33
CA ALA A 1 3.85 12.53 -9.93
C ALA A 1 3.97 12.71 -11.44
N LYS A 2 5.05 12.20 -12.02
CA LYS A 2 5.34 12.34 -13.47
C LYS A 2 5.10 11.03 -14.23
N ARG A 3 5.01 9.92 -13.51
CA ARG A 3 4.87 8.56 -14.06
C ARG A 3 3.44 8.01 -13.97
N VAL A 4 2.50 8.82 -13.51
CA VAL A 4 1.09 8.47 -13.40
C VAL A 4 0.33 9.07 -14.57
N GLY A 5 -0.30 8.24 -15.37
CA GLY A 5 -1.07 8.67 -16.55
C GLY A 5 -2.48 9.15 -16.22
N ARG A 6 -3.06 8.67 -15.12
CA ARG A 6 -4.42 8.98 -14.71
C ARG A 6 -4.58 8.97 -13.20
N ILE A 7 -5.37 9.88 -12.67
CA ILE A 7 -5.75 9.95 -11.25
C ILE A 7 -7.28 9.82 -11.18
N ILE A 8 -7.75 8.93 -10.34
CA ILE A 8 -9.18 8.66 -10.14
C ILE A 8 -9.46 8.70 -8.64
N ILE A 9 -10.51 9.36 -8.23
CA ILE A 9 -11.05 9.32 -6.87
C ILE A 9 -12.13 8.24 -6.84
N ALA A 10 -11.89 7.18 -6.08
CA ALA A 10 -12.87 6.11 -5.85
C ALA A 10 -13.56 6.35 -4.49
N THR A 11 -14.88 6.44 -4.48
CA THR A 11 -15.66 6.74 -3.29
C THR A 11 -17.05 6.12 -3.35
N ASP A 12 -17.62 5.81 -2.19
CA ASP A 12 -19.04 5.42 -2.00
C ASP A 12 -19.90 6.59 -1.48
N ASP A 13 -19.30 7.76 -1.23
CA ASP A 13 -19.99 8.93 -0.71
C ASP A 13 -20.25 9.97 -1.82
N GLN A 14 -21.53 10.26 -2.05
CA GLN A 14 -21.95 11.23 -3.09
C GLN A 14 -21.36 12.62 -2.86
N ARG A 15 -21.18 13.06 -1.60
CA ARG A 15 -20.59 14.37 -1.28
C ARG A 15 -19.13 14.46 -1.72
N ILE A 16 -18.37 13.35 -1.56
CA ILE A 16 -16.98 13.27 -2.01
C ILE A 16 -16.92 13.24 -3.54
N PHE A 17 -17.81 12.48 -4.17
CA PHE A 17 -17.93 12.43 -5.63
C PHE A 17 -18.21 13.83 -6.21
N ASP A 18 -19.24 14.52 -5.71
CA ASP A 18 -19.63 15.85 -6.18
C ASP A 18 -18.50 16.88 -5.95
N ALA A 19 -17.84 16.82 -4.80
CA ALA A 19 -16.68 17.66 -4.51
C ALA A 19 -15.56 17.40 -5.51
N ALA A 20 -15.22 16.15 -5.80
CA ALA A 20 -14.19 15.77 -6.77
C ALA A 20 -14.50 16.34 -8.17
N ILE A 21 -15.73 16.18 -8.63
CA ILE A 21 -16.18 16.74 -9.92
C ILE A 21 -16.11 18.26 -9.92
N SER A 22 -16.46 18.93 -8.82
CA SER A 22 -16.50 20.39 -8.73
C SER A 22 -15.14 21.06 -8.96
N PHE A 23 -14.03 20.38 -8.60
CA PHE A 23 -12.67 20.89 -8.88
C PHE A 23 -12.01 20.20 -10.10
N GLY A 24 -12.79 19.49 -10.91
CA GLY A 24 -12.34 18.93 -12.19
C GLY A 24 -11.58 17.60 -12.10
N ALA A 25 -11.63 16.91 -10.95
CA ALA A 25 -11.08 15.57 -10.84
C ALA A 25 -12.02 14.53 -11.50
N LYS A 26 -11.43 13.39 -11.89
CA LYS A 26 -12.20 12.22 -12.29
C LYS A 26 -12.55 11.41 -11.05
N ALA A 27 -13.81 11.02 -10.92
CA ALA A 27 -14.29 10.19 -9.82
C ALA A 27 -15.08 8.99 -10.33
N VAL A 28 -15.10 7.93 -9.55
CA VAL A 28 -15.89 6.71 -9.77
C VAL A 28 -16.65 6.43 -8.47
N MET A 29 -17.96 6.27 -8.58
CA MET A 29 -18.76 5.74 -7.48
C MET A 29 -18.52 4.22 -7.39
N THR A 30 -18.31 3.74 -6.18
CA THR A 30 -18.06 2.33 -5.87
C THR A 30 -19.03 1.83 -4.81
N SER A 31 -19.18 0.51 -4.70
CA SER A 31 -20.04 -0.09 -3.67
C SER A 31 -19.64 0.39 -2.25
N PRO A 32 -20.62 0.68 -1.38
CA PRO A 32 -20.36 0.92 0.04
C PRO A 32 -19.98 -0.36 0.80
N ASP A 33 -20.20 -1.54 0.22
CA ASP A 33 -20.01 -2.84 0.89
C ASP A 33 -18.57 -3.35 0.83
N HIS A 34 -17.64 -2.60 0.23
CA HIS A 34 -16.23 -3.00 0.19
C HIS A 34 -15.63 -3.04 1.58
N PRO A 35 -15.04 -4.18 2.00
CA PRO A 35 -14.43 -4.32 3.31
C PRO A 35 -13.14 -3.52 3.45
N THR A 36 -12.44 -3.27 2.33
CA THR A 36 -11.15 -2.55 2.33
C THR A 36 -11.03 -1.53 1.21
N GLY A 37 -10.07 -0.61 1.35
CA GLY A 37 -9.71 0.32 0.27
C GLY A 37 -9.13 -0.39 -0.96
N THR A 38 -8.54 -1.57 -0.79
CA THR A 38 -7.98 -2.36 -1.89
C THR A 38 -9.08 -2.98 -2.76
N ASP A 39 -10.15 -3.50 -2.14
CA ASP A 39 -11.34 -3.96 -2.87
C ASP A 39 -11.99 -2.82 -3.65
N ARG A 40 -12.07 -1.63 -3.03
CA ARG A 40 -12.63 -0.43 -3.68
C ARG A 40 -11.85 -0.03 -4.92
N ILE A 41 -10.52 -0.01 -4.87
CA ILE A 41 -9.72 0.35 -6.05
C ILE A 41 -9.76 -0.74 -7.13
N ALA A 42 -9.92 -2.01 -6.76
CA ALA A 42 -10.10 -3.09 -7.74
C ALA A 42 -11.41 -2.89 -8.54
N GLU A 43 -12.52 -2.55 -7.87
CA GLU A 43 -13.77 -2.18 -8.56
C GLU A 43 -13.56 -0.96 -9.47
N ALA A 44 -12.98 0.12 -8.94
CA ALA A 44 -12.76 1.33 -9.72
C ALA A 44 -11.85 1.08 -10.93
N ALA A 45 -10.86 0.19 -10.81
CA ALA A 45 -9.94 -0.17 -11.87
C ALA A 45 -10.61 -0.95 -13.01
N ALA A 46 -11.73 -1.63 -12.77
CA ALA A 46 -12.48 -2.34 -13.81
C ALA A 46 -12.97 -1.38 -14.92
N ALA A 47 -13.20 -0.10 -14.60
CA ALA A 47 -13.57 0.91 -15.59
C ALA A 47 -12.39 1.37 -16.49
N PHE A 48 -11.17 0.92 -16.20
CA PHE A 48 -9.94 1.33 -16.90
C PHE A 48 -9.08 0.12 -17.26
N PRO A 49 -9.53 -0.77 -18.16
CA PRO A 49 -8.84 -2.03 -18.47
C PRO A 49 -7.43 -1.84 -19.05
N GLU A 50 -7.14 -0.66 -19.60
CA GLU A 50 -5.83 -0.32 -20.16
C GLU A 50 -4.75 -0.04 -19.09
N ALA A 51 -5.13 0.17 -17.82
CA ALA A 51 -4.17 0.45 -16.75
C ALA A 51 -3.50 -0.85 -16.29
N ALA A 52 -2.23 -1.03 -16.63
CA ALA A 52 -1.45 -2.20 -16.23
C ALA A 52 -0.98 -2.15 -14.77
N TYR A 53 -0.84 -0.96 -14.20
CA TYR A 53 -0.39 -0.71 -12.84
C TYR A 53 -1.37 0.19 -12.11
N LEU A 54 -1.58 -0.07 -10.84
CA LEU A 54 -2.52 0.63 -9.98
C LEU A 54 -1.80 1.08 -8.70
N ILE A 55 -1.93 2.35 -8.34
CA ILE A 55 -1.34 2.88 -7.11
C ILE A 55 -2.48 3.34 -6.20
N ASN A 56 -2.58 2.70 -5.04
CA ASN A 56 -3.55 3.02 -4.01
C ASN A 56 -2.98 4.06 -3.05
N ILE A 57 -3.58 5.24 -3.04
CA ILE A 57 -3.27 6.32 -2.12
C ILE A 57 -4.50 6.52 -1.25
N GLN A 58 -4.34 6.32 0.06
CA GLN A 58 -5.43 6.50 1.00
C GLN A 58 -5.79 7.98 1.16
N GLY A 59 -7.07 8.28 1.39
CA GLY A 59 -7.57 9.66 1.50
C GLY A 59 -7.06 10.43 2.72
N ASP A 60 -6.51 9.74 3.71
CA ASP A 60 -5.88 10.30 4.91
C ASP A 60 -4.39 10.68 4.74
N GLU A 61 -3.82 10.44 3.54
CA GLU A 61 -2.43 10.84 3.19
C GLU A 61 -2.39 12.03 2.19
N PRO A 62 -2.98 13.20 2.53
CA PRO A 62 -3.12 14.31 1.59
C PRO A 62 -1.78 14.98 1.24
N LEU A 63 -0.74 14.76 2.03
CA LEU A 63 0.59 15.34 1.84
C LEU A 63 1.62 14.35 1.29
N ILE A 64 1.17 13.29 0.63
CA ILE A 64 2.08 12.31 0.05
C ILE A 64 3.00 12.94 -0.99
N ALA A 65 4.30 12.68 -0.88
CA ALA A 65 5.27 13.23 -1.81
C ALA A 65 5.07 12.64 -3.23
N PRO A 66 4.90 13.48 -4.27
CA PRO A 66 4.75 12.98 -5.65
C PRO A 66 5.90 12.10 -6.13
N SER A 67 7.11 12.32 -5.60
CA SER A 67 8.29 11.49 -5.89
C SER A 67 8.14 10.06 -5.37
N LEU A 68 7.44 9.84 -4.25
CA LEU A 68 7.19 8.50 -3.73
C LEU A 68 6.26 7.71 -4.65
N ILE A 69 5.23 8.37 -5.18
CA ILE A 69 4.34 7.77 -6.18
C ILE A 69 5.12 7.35 -7.43
N ASP A 70 6.03 8.23 -7.90
CA ASP A 70 6.89 7.92 -9.05
C ASP A 70 7.87 6.78 -8.77
N GLN A 71 8.38 6.63 -7.53
CA GLN A 71 9.23 5.51 -7.12
C GLN A 71 8.48 4.19 -7.15
N LEU A 72 7.26 4.13 -6.61
CA LEU A 72 6.41 2.94 -6.64
C LEU A 72 6.05 2.52 -8.06
N ALA A 73 5.68 3.49 -8.92
CA ALA A 73 5.42 3.22 -10.33
C ALA A 73 6.68 2.65 -11.03
N THR A 74 7.86 3.17 -10.67
CA THR A 74 9.12 2.70 -11.23
C THR A 74 9.43 1.27 -10.79
N ALA A 75 9.24 0.93 -9.52
CA ALA A 75 9.51 -0.41 -9.01
C ALA A 75 8.75 -1.49 -9.79
N LEU A 76 7.45 -1.27 -10.02
CA LEU A 76 6.63 -2.21 -10.81
C LEU A 76 7.01 -2.26 -12.30
N HIS A 77 7.54 -1.15 -12.84
CA HIS A 77 7.86 -1.08 -14.27
C HIS A 77 9.23 -1.66 -14.59
N THR A 78 10.18 -1.61 -13.66
CA THR A 78 11.56 -2.01 -13.91
C THR A 78 11.86 -3.47 -13.57
N ASP A 79 10.99 -4.11 -12.81
CA ASP A 79 11.15 -5.51 -12.40
C ASP A 79 9.85 -6.28 -12.58
N ASP A 80 9.84 -7.18 -13.54
CA ASP A 80 8.66 -8.00 -13.85
C ASP A 80 8.34 -9.03 -12.75
N GLY A 81 9.26 -9.31 -11.85
CA GLY A 81 9.04 -10.17 -10.69
C GLY A 81 8.27 -9.48 -9.56
N VAL A 82 8.20 -8.14 -9.56
CA VAL A 82 7.49 -7.39 -8.52
C VAL A 82 6.00 -7.29 -8.85
N ALA A 83 5.18 -8.00 -8.10
CA ALA A 83 3.72 -7.98 -8.25
C ALA A 83 3.06 -6.85 -7.44
N MET A 84 3.63 -6.54 -6.27
CA MET A 84 3.17 -5.51 -5.35
C MET A 84 4.36 -4.75 -4.76
N ALA A 85 4.24 -3.45 -4.59
CA ALA A 85 5.23 -2.62 -3.91
C ALA A 85 4.56 -1.71 -2.89
N THR A 86 5.27 -1.44 -1.80
CA THR A 86 4.87 -0.47 -0.79
C THR A 86 6.06 0.39 -0.39
N ALA A 87 5.88 1.29 0.57
CA ALA A 87 6.94 2.19 1.00
C ALA A 87 7.25 2.04 2.48
N ALA A 88 8.51 2.24 2.83
CA ALA A 88 8.94 2.30 4.22
C ALA A 88 9.95 3.44 4.43
N ASN A 89 9.89 4.08 5.59
CA ASN A 89 10.83 5.11 6.00
C ASN A 89 11.71 4.59 7.15
N PRO A 90 13.00 4.96 7.21
CA PRO A 90 13.82 4.67 8.38
C PRO A 90 13.17 5.27 9.65
N ILE A 91 13.20 4.51 10.73
CA ILE A 91 12.89 4.99 12.07
C ILE A 91 14.15 5.61 12.65
N THR A 92 14.09 6.88 12.99
CA THR A 92 15.19 7.64 13.60
C THR A 92 14.96 7.96 15.07
N ASP A 93 13.73 7.75 15.54
CA ASP A 93 13.31 7.92 16.94
C ASP A 93 12.87 6.57 17.48
N ASP A 94 13.68 6.01 18.37
CA ASP A 94 13.45 4.69 18.97
C ASP A 94 12.12 4.61 19.76
N SER A 95 11.56 5.74 20.23
CA SER A 95 10.28 5.75 20.90
C SER A 95 9.12 5.26 20.03
N LEU A 96 9.26 5.35 18.72
CA LEU A 96 8.27 4.87 17.75
C LEU A 96 8.23 3.33 17.64
N MET A 97 9.23 2.63 18.20
CA MET A 97 9.28 1.17 18.13
C MET A 97 8.17 0.51 18.94
N ASP A 98 7.82 1.09 20.09
CA ASP A 98 6.80 0.55 21.00
C ASP A 98 5.38 1.05 20.70
N ASP A 99 5.23 2.00 19.76
CA ASP A 99 3.90 2.48 19.34
C ASP A 99 3.26 1.46 18.36
N PRO A 100 2.13 0.83 18.72
CA PRO A 100 1.43 -0.12 17.85
C PRO A 100 0.77 0.53 16.64
N ASN A 101 0.61 1.86 16.64
CA ASN A 101 0.11 2.60 15.46
C ASN A 101 1.19 2.83 14.41
N VAL A 102 2.45 2.70 14.79
CA VAL A 102 3.59 2.70 13.88
C VAL A 102 3.87 1.26 13.47
N VAL A 103 3.50 0.88 12.26
CA VAL A 103 3.76 -0.46 11.73
C VAL A 103 5.25 -0.58 11.38
N LYS A 104 5.93 -1.51 12.01
CA LYS A 104 7.34 -1.84 11.72
C LYS A 104 7.42 -2.75 10.50
N CYS A 105 8.48 -2.57 9.71
CA CYS A 105 8.76 -3.41 8.54
C CYS A 105 10.19 -3.94 8.60
N VAL A 106 10.35 -5.25 8.45
CA VAL A 106 11.65 -5.90 8.32
C VAL A 106 11.93 -6.18 6.85
N LEU A 107 13.09 -5.77 6.38
CA LEU A 107 13.47 -5.90 4.98
C LEU A 107 14.59 -6.93 4.81
N ALA A 108 14.54 -7.67 3.72
CA ALA A 108 15.65 -8.47 3.21
C ALA A 108 16.75 -7.55 2.62
N LEU A 109 17.92 -8.11 2.33
CA LEU A 109 19.03 -7.35 1.77
C LEU A 109 18.75 -6.81 0.35
N ASN A 110 17.87 -7.45 -0.39
CA ASN A 110 17.43 -7.01 -1.72
C ASN A 110 16.32 -5.95 -1.67
N GLY A 111 15.79 -5.64 -0.48
CA GLY A 111 14.72 -4.66 -0.27
C GLY A 111 13.32 -5.25 -0.18
N ASP A 112 13.15 -6.56 -0.37
CA ASP A 112 11.86 -7.21 -0.19
C ASP A 112 11.42 -7.16 1.27
N ALA A 113 10.13 -7.04 1.51
CA ALA A 113 9.57 -7.09 2.85
C ALA A 113 9.57 -8.54 3.36
N LEU A 114 10.20 -8.77 4.51
CA LEU A 114 10.17 -10.06 5.20
C LEU A 114 8.94 -10.19 6.10
N TYR A 115 8.58 -9.09 6.78
CA TYR A 115 7.42 -9.07 7.67
C TYR A 115 7.02 -7.64 8.04
N PHE A 116 5.74 -7.49 8.39
CA PHE A 116 5.16 -6.27 8.95
C PHE A 116 4.54 -6.58 10.30
N SER A 117 4.71 -5.71 11.30
CA SER A 117 4.08 -5.92 12.61
C SER A 117 3.85 -4.61 13.36
N ARG A 118 2.83 -4.60 14.20
CA ARG A 118 2.62 -3.55 15.21
C ARG A 118 3.57 -3.71 16.39
N SER A 119 4.07 -4.93 16.65
CA SER A 119 5.08 -5.21 17.66
C SER A 119 6.46 -4.63 17.29
N PRO A 120 7.33 -4.34 18.26
CA PRO A 120 8.72 -4.00 17.99
C PRO A 120 9.45 -5.14 17.27
N LEU A 121 9.99 -4.87 16.09
CA LEU A 121 10.74 -5.81 15.26
C LEU A 121 12.00 -5.14 14.68
N PRO A 122 13.13 -5.88 14.57
CA PRO A 122 13.44 -7.18 15.18
C PRO A 122 13.76 -7.05 16.67
N TYR A 123 13.75 -8.19 17.39
CA TYR A 123 14.27 -8.19 18.76
C TYR A 123 15.78 -7.93 18.77
N ARG A 124 16.21 -6.89 19.47
CA ARG A 124 17.62 -6.45 19.50
C ARG A 124 18.34 -7.10 20.68
N ARG A 125 18.83 -8.34 20.48
CA ARG A 125 19.60 -9.04 21.51
C ARG A 125 21.02 -8.50 21.66
N SER A 126 21.58 -7.96 20.57
CA SER A 126 22.93 -7.40 20.50
C SER A 126 22.90 -6.12 19.70
N GLU A 127 23.86 -5.23 19.97
CA GLU A 127 24.04 -4.03 19.15
C GLU A 127 24.45 -4.41 17.72
N SER A 128 23.82 -3.81 16.75
CA SER A 128 24.15 -3.94 15.34
C SER A 128 24.08 -2.58 14.65
N PRO A 129 25.20 -1.89 14.50
CA PRO A 129 25.24 -0.55 13.88
C PRO A 129 24.73 -0.51 12.43
N ALA A 130 24.78 -1.64 11.75
CA ALA A 130 24.26 -1.76 10.38
C ALA A 130 22.75 -1.98 10.31
N LEU A 131 22.09 -2.29 11.43
CA LEU A 131 20.66 -2.52 11.47
C LEU A 131 19.91 -1.21 11.23
N LYS A 132 19.09 -1.19 10.20
CA LYS A 132 18.13 -0.11 9.96
C LYS A 132 16.73 -0.59 10.33
N LEU A 133 16.04 0.22 11.12
CA LEU A 133 14.66 0.01 11.49
C LEU A 133 13.76 0.80 10.54
N TYR A 134 12.63 0.24 10.13
CA TYR A 134 11.74 0.88 9.18
C TYR A 134 10.31 0.91 9.70
N ARG A 135 9.63 2.03 9.43
CA ARG A 135 8.16 2.14 9.54
C ARG A 135 7.54 2.05 8.15
N HIS A 136 6.53 1.26 8.05
CA HIS A 136 5.71 1.11 6.85
C HIS A 136 4.89 2.37 6.58
N LYS A 137 4.64 2.63 5.31
CA LYS A 137 3.73 3.66 4.80
C LYS A 137 2.60 3.00 4.04
N GLY A 138 1.36 3.32 4.41
CA GLY A 138 0.13 2.75 3.83
C GLY A 138 -0.17 3.15 2.39
N ILE A 139 0.85 3.17 1.55
CA ILE A 139 0.70 3.35 0.10
C ILE A 139 1.15 2.10 -0.62
N TYR A 140 0.39 1.68 -1.62
CA TYR A 140 0.65 0.45 -2.34
C TYR A 140 0.57 0.66 -3.84
N ALA A 141 1.41 -0.06 -4.56
CA ALA A 141 1.33 -0.18 -6.01
C ALA A 141 1.20 -1.66 -6.37
N TYR A 142 0.37 -1.95 -7.34
CA TYR A 142 0.04 -3.30 -7.76
C TYR A 142 0.15 -3.45 -9.28
N ARG A 143 0.60 -4.62 -9.75
CA ARG A 143 0.22 -5.08 -11.09
C ARG A 143 -1.27 -5.38 -11.09
N ARG A 144 -1.93 -5.12 -12.20
CA ARG A 144 -3.38 -5.34 -12.33
C ARG A 144 -3.77 -6.79 -12.05
N ASP A 145 -3.12 -7.73 -12.72
CA ASP A 145 -3.38 -9.16 -12.59
C ASP A 145 -3.20 -9.64 -11.15
N PHE A 146 -2.19 -9.11 -10.47
CA PHE A 146 -1.98 -9.37 -9.05
C PHE A 146 -3.11 -8.79 -8.18
N LEU A 147 -3.50 -7.53 -8.38
CA LEU A 147 -4.60 -6.90 -7.62
C LEU A 147 -5.89 -7.69 -7.79
N GLU A 148 -6.24 -8.05 -9.03
CA GLU A 148 -7.44 -8.83 -9.33
C GLU A 148 -7.42 -10.20 -8.62
N LYS A 149 -6.26 -10.84 -8.51
CA LYS A 149 -6.07 -12.08 -7.76
C LYS A 149 -6.12 -11.83 -6.25
N PHE A 150 -5.45 -10.78 -5.75
CA PHE A 150 -5.35 -10.46 -4.33
C PHE A 150 -6.70 -10.26 -3.66
N VAL A 151 -7.63 -9.55 -4.32
CA VAL A 151 -8.97 -9.30 -3.77
C VAL A 151 -9.87 -10.54 -3.76
N THR A 152 -9.48 -11.63 -4.43
CA THR A 152 -10.18 -12.91 -4.33
C THR A 152 -9.75 -13.75 -3.13
N TRP A 153 -8.62 -13.43 -2.50
CA TRP A 153 -8.13 -14.18 -1.35
C TRP A 153 -8.91 -13.82 -0.09
N VAL A 154 -9.22 -14.81 0.70
CA VAL A 154 -9.78 -14.60 2.04
C VAL A 154 -8.73 -13.95 2.95
N PRO A 155 -9.14 -13.11 3.91
CA PRO A 155 -8.23 -12.57 4.91
C PRO A 155 -7.42 -13.67 5.61
N SER A 156 -6.11 -13.49 5.68
CA SER A 156 -5.17 -14.48 6.19
C SER A 156 -5.01 -14.39 7.71
N PRO A 157 -4.53 -15.44 8.39
CA PRO A 157 -4.40 -15.45 9.86
C PRO A 157 -3.52 -14.33 10.41
N LEU A 158 -2.38 -14.02 9.80
CA LEU A 158 -1.50 -12.93 10.25
C LEU A 158 -2.11 -11.56 9.96
N GLU A 159 -2.75 -11.41 8.80
CA GLU A 159 -3.50 -10.20 8.48
C GLU A 159 -4.55 -9.88 9.56
N LEU A 160 -5.35 -10.88 9.94
CA LEU A 160 -6.39 -10.70 10.96
C LEU A 160 -5.80 -10.41 12.34
N ALA A 161 -4.72 -11.09 12.70
CA ALA A 161 -4.06 -10.91 14.01
C ALA A 161 -3.45 -9.50 14.17
N GLU A 162 -2.79 -9.01 13.13
CA GLU A 162 -2.12 -7.70 13.14
C GLU A 162 -3.00 -6.56 12.61
N SER A 163 -4.15 -6.88 11.97
CA SER A 163 -4.96 -5.94 11.19
C SER A 163 -4.11 -5.21 10.14
N LEU A 164 -3.35 -5.98 9.36
CA LEU A 164 -2.43 -5.51 8.32
C LEU A 164 -2.66 -6.29 7.03
N GLU A 165 -3.37 -5.70 6.08
CA GLU A 165 -3.80 -6.34 4.83
C GLU A 165 -2.62 -6.87 3.99
N GLN A 166 -1.48 -6.18 4.00
CA GLN A 166 -0.30 -6.59 3.23
C GLN A 166 0.31 -7.93 3.68
N LEU A 167 0.00 -8.42 4.88
CA LEU A 167 0.42 -9.73 5.34
C LEU A 167 -0.24 -10.85 4.54
N ARG A 168 -1.45 -10.62 4.00
CA ARG A 168 -2.12 -11.57 3.08
C ARG A 168 -1.25 -11.87 1.86
N ALA A 169 -0.54 -10.86 1.32
CA ALA A 169 0.38 -11.06 0.21
C ALA A 169 1.54 -11.97 0.62
N LEU A 170 2.21 -11.68 1.74
CA LEU A 170 3.33 -12.48 2.24
C LEU A 170 2.92 -13.93 2.55
N GLU A 171 1.76 -14.15 3.17
CA GLU A 171 1.25 -15.49 3.47
C GLU A 171 0.88 -16.28 2.20
N ASN A 172 0.66 -15.63 1.08
CA ASN A 172 0.43 -16.24 -0.24
C ASN A 172 1.69 -16.27 -1.11
N ASN A 173 2.88 -16.02 -0.55
CA ASN A 173 4.19 -16.04 -1.23
C ASN A 173 4.26 -15.07 -2.44
N ALA A 174 3.76 -13.88 -2.25
CA ALA A 174 3.77 -12.82 -3.25
C ALA A 174 4.69 -11.67 -2.83
#